data_781a4e6e0b4c7ba9f06578378aafdf4e
#
_entry.id   781a4e6e0b4c7ba9f06578378aafdf4e
#
_cell.length_a   1.000
_cell.length_b   1.000
_cell.length_c   1.000
_cell.angle_alpha   90.00
_cell.angle_beta   90.00
_cell.angle_gamma   90.00
#
_symmetry.space_group_name_H-M   'P 1'
#
loop_
_entity.id
_entity.type
_entity.pdbx_description
1 polymer ?
#
loop_
_entity_poly.entity_id
_entity_poly.type
_entity_poly.pdbx_seq_one_letter_code
_entity_poly.pdbx_strand_id
1 'polypeptide(L)'
;MNKGQDIADKNFQAHWKRWINQTDLDEMLSYGLNTIRVPLGYWLKEDLVDDSEHFPKGGLEYLTQLCGWASDRGFYIILDLHGAPGAQEPNQPFTGQYAPTVGFYSDYNYGRAIEWLEWMTDIIHTKKEYHNVGMLGLVNEPLNWDKAVDSLRKTYYPKPCSAIRKVEDNLKVTSNNRLHIHMMGSLWGSGKPTEFLRDTSFTAFDDHRYLKWDTSVEASHDAYIKKSCSDDRNTDGPTIVGEWSLAVPDDVEKTDAWNPQTQKEFYTKWFSAQVHAYEENTLGWVFWTWKASLGNDYRWSYRGELRFPKRTTRSLIVVDAARAGVIPKDLDSLPSVC
;
A
#
# COMPACT_ATOMS: atom_id res chain seq x y z
N MET A 1 -14.35 2.64 18.67
CA MET A 1 -15.82 2.51 18.85
C MET A 1 -16.34 2.74 20.29
N ASN A 2 -15.52 2.84 21.30
CA ASN A 2 -15.94 3.07 22.70
C ASN A 2 -16.79 4.34 22.96
N LYS A 3 -16.89 5.25 21.99
CA LYS A 3 -17.68 6.48 22.06
C LYS A 3 -18.95 6.44 21.21
N GLY A 4 -19.26 5.30 20.58
CA GLY A 4 -20.41 5.11 19.70
C GLY A 4 -20.12 5.39 18.23
N GLN A 5 -20.98 4.87 17.36
CA GLN A 5 -20.85 4.91 15.89
C GLN A 5 -20.77 6.35 15.36
N ASP A 6 -21.71 7.21 15.71
CA ASP A 6 -21.79 8.59 15.21
C ASP A 6 -20.54 9.41 15.49
N ILE A 7 -19.92 9.21 16.68
CA ILE A 7 -18.69 9.92 17.03
C ILE A 7 -17.51 9.35 16.26
N ALA A 8 -17.46 8.03 16.07
CA ALA A 8 -16.43 7.39 15.25
C ALA A 8 -16.51 7.89 13.81
N ASP A 9 -17.69 7.86 13.19
CA ASP A 9 -17.90 8.32 11.81
C ASP A 9 -17.47 9.77 11.61
N LYS A 10 -17.92 10.67 12.48
CA LYS A 10 -17.51 12.10 12.44
C LYS A 10 -16.01 12.28 12.54
N ASN A 11 -15.34 11.54 13.42
CA ASN A 11 -13.90 11.65 13.61
C ASN A 11 -13.12 11.12 12.41
N PHE A 12 -13.52 9.98 11.86
CA PHE A 12 -12.88 9.40 10.67
C PHE A 12 -13.12 10.24 9.43
N GLN A 13 -14.35 10.73 9.21
CA GLN A 13 -14.66 11.63 8.10
C GLN A 13 -13.87 12.94 8.20
N ALA A 14 -13.75 13.53 9.41
CA ALA A 14 -12.91 14.69 9.63
C ALA A 14 -11.41 14.40 9.39
N HIS A 15 -10.96 13.17 9.67
CA HIS A 15 -9.60 12.74 9.34
C HIS A 15 -9.42 12.59 7.83
N TRP A 16 -10.26 11.81 7.14
CA TRP A 16 -10.18 11.60 5.70
C TRP A 16 -10.24 12.91 4.91
N LYS A 17 -11.10 13.86 5.30
CA LYS A 17 -11.20 15.18 4.67
C LYS A 17 -9.90 15.99 4.66
N ARG A 18 -9.01 15.77 5.63
CA ARG A 18 -7.78 16.60 5.80
C ARG A 18 -6.47 15.84 5.60
N TRP A 19 -6.51 14.48 5.66
CA TRP A 19 -5.27 13.70 5.68
C TRP A 19 -4.53 13.75 4.36
N ILE A 20 -5.22 13.47 3.26
CA ILE A 20 -4.71 13.66 1.90
C ILE A 20 -5.61 14.66 1.19
N ASN A 21 -5.03 15.67 0.57
CA ASN A 21 -5.73 16.74 -0.14
C ASN A 21 -4.99 17.11 -1.44
N GLN A 22 -5.54 18.04 -2.21
CA GLN A 22 -4.97 18.43 -3.51
C GLN A 22 -3.53 18.94 -3.40
N THR A 23 -3.19 19.71 -2.33
CA THR A 23 -1.82 20.18 -2.10
C THR A 23 -0.85 19.02 -1.88
N ASP A 24 -1.28 17.94 -1.23
CA ASP A 24 -0.46 16.73 -1.09
C ASP A 24 -0.12 16.13 -2.47
N LEU A 25 -1.11 16.04 -3.36
CA LEU A 25 -0.91 15.53 -4.72
C LEU A 25 -0.01 16.45 -5.56
N ASP A 26 -0.21 17.76 -5.46
CA ASP A 26 0.66 18.74 -6.14
C ASP A 26 2.13 18.64 -5.64
N GLU A 27 2.30 18.40 -4.34
CA GLU A 27 3.62 18.20 -3.75
C GLU A 27 4.24 16.85 -4.20
N MET A 28 3.47 15.76 -4.27
CA MET A 28 3.93 14.47 -4.84
C MET A 28 4.46 14.65 -6.26
N LEU A 29 3.72 15.34 -7.13
CA LEU A 29 4.17 15.65 -8.51
C LEU A 29 5.46 16.47 -8.52
N SER A 30 5.64 17.40 -7.57
CA SER A 30 6.86 18.21 -7.47
C SER A 30 8.12 17.40 -7.13
N TYR A 31 7.94 16.16 -6.64
CA TYR A 31 8.99 15.16 -6.41
C TYR A 31 9.09 14.13 -7.52
N GLY A 32 8.37 14.28 -8.65
CA GLY A 32 8.37 13.33 -9.74
C GLY A 32 7.52 12.06 -9.51
N LEU A 33 6.77 12.00 -8.40
CA LEU A 33 5.91 10.85 -8.11
C LEU A 33 4.69 10.87 -9.03
N ASN A 34 4.38 9.73 -9.64
CA ASN A 34 3.32 9.59 -10.63
C ASN A 34 2.30 8.49 -10.30
N THR A 35 2.49 7.78 -9.21
CA THR A 35 1.66 6.64 -8.82
C THR A 35 1.29 6.73 -7.34
N ILE A 36 0.04 6.42 -7.02
CA ILE A 36 -0.42 6.25 -5.64
C ILE A 36 -1.05 4.88 -5.45
N ARG A 37 -0.78 4.26 -4.31
CA ARG A 37 -1.48 3.07 -3.81
C ARG A 37 -2.36 3.48 -2.64
N VAL A 38 -3.63 3.11 -2.69
CA VAL A 38 -4.64 3.51 -1.70
C VAL A 38 -5.15 2.27 -0.97
N PRO A 39 -4.71 2.06 0.28
CA PRO A 39 -5.19 0.96 1.12
C PRO A 39 -6.66 1.16 1.51
N LEU A 40 -7.49 0.16 1.26
CA LEU A 40 -8.93 0.18 1.53
C LEU A 40 -9.35 -1.01 2.37
N GLY A 41 -10.36 -0.78 3.23
CA GLY A 41 -11.00 -1.88 3.94
C GLY A 41 -12.30 -2.31 3.26
N TYR A 42 -12.66 -3.60 3.42
CA TYR A 42 -13.93 -4.14 2.89
C TYR A 42 -15.17 -3.38 3.41
N TRP A 43 -15.07 -2.79 4.59
CA TRP A 43 -16.15 -1.98 5.21
C TRP A 43 -16.46 -0.68 4.47
N LEU A 44 -15.70 -0.33 3.43
CA LEU A 44 -16.04 0.76 2.52
C LEU A 44 -17.36 0.49 1.77
N LYS A 45 -17.67 -0.78 1.52
CA LYS A 45 -18.98 -1.26 1.10
C LYS A 45 -19.77 -1.63 2.36
N GLU A 46 -20.50 -0.65 2.91
CA GLU A 46 -21.08 -0.70 4.25
C GLU A 46 -22.06 -1.85 4.48
N ASP A 47 -22.76 -2.29 3.43
CA ASP A 47 -23.69 -3.42 3.46
C ASP A 47 -23.02 -4.80 3.59
N LEU A 48 -21.69 -4.86 3.46
CA LEU A 48 -20.92 -6.06 3.74
C LEU A 48 -20.53 -6.19 5.22
N VAL A 49 -20.74 -5.16 6.02
CA VAL A 49 -20.35 -5.18 7.45
C VAL A 49 -21.41 -5.91 8.26
N ASP A 50 -21.03 -6.96 8.96
CA ASP A 50 -21.92 -7.72 9.84
C ASP A 50 -22.28 -6.91 11.09
N ASP A 51 -23.43 -7.19 11.70
CA ASP A 51 -23.93 -6.49 12.89
C ASP A 51 -22.94 -6.53 14.08
N SER A 52 -22.10 -7.54 14.15
CA SER A 52 -21.07 -7.68 15.19
C SER A 52 -19.78 -6.90 14.89
N GLU A 53 -19.62 -6.39 13.68
CA GLU A 53 -18.46 -5.64 13.24
C GLU A 53 -18.70 -4.14 13.35
N HIS A 54 -17.68 -3.39 13.70
CA HIS A 54 -17.83 -1.95 13.97
C HIS A 54 -16.75 -1.16 13.25
N PHE A 55 -17.09 -0.61 12.09
CA PHE A 55 -16.21 0.21 11.27
C PHE A 55 -16.81 1.61 11.03
N PRO A 56 -15.97 2.63 10.78
CA PRO A 56 -16.44 3.96 10.41
C PRO A 56 -17.09 3.96 9.02
N LYS A 57 -18.12 4.76 8.86
CA LYS A 57 -18.94 4.89 7.66
C LYS A 57 -18.63 6.17 6.87
N GLY A 58 -19.09 6.22 5.61
CA GLY A 58 -19.01 7.41 4.75
C GLY A 58 -17.67 7.57 4.05
N GLY A 59 -16.80 6.54 4.01
CA GLY A 59 -15.47 6.63 3.42
C GLY A 59 -15.45 6.77 1.90
N LEU A 60 -16.46 6.24 1.20
CA LEU A 60 -16.49 6.22 -0.27
C LEU A 60 -16.48 7.62 -0.91
N GLU A 61 -17.11 8.60 -0.29
CA GLU A 61 -17.08 9.98 -0.77
C GLU A 61 -15.64 10.53 -0.83
N TYR A 62 -14.86 10.30 0.21
CA TYR A 62 -13.47 10.77 0.30
C TYR A 62 -12.55 10.02 -0.67
N LEU A 63 -12.76 8.72 -0.86
CA LEU A 63 -12.06 7.96 -1.90
C LEU A 63 -12.36 8.50 -3.29
N THR A 64 -13.64 8.76 -3.59
CA THR A 64 -14.06 9.34 -4.87
C THR A 64 -13.41 10.69 -5.12
N GLN A 65 -13.36 11.55 -4.11
CA GLN A 65 -12.67 12.85 -4.21
C GLN A 65 -11.17 12.67 -4.47
N LEU A 66 -10.52 11.78 -3.73
CA LEU A 66 -9.08 11.51 -3.91
C LEU A 66 -8.77 10.99 -5.31
N CYS A 67 -9.52 9.99 -5.77
CA CYS A 67 -9.36 9.43 -7.12
C CYS A 67 -9.57 10.48 -8.20
N GLY A 68 -10.58 11.34 -8.06
CA GLY A 68 -10.82 12.45 -9.00
C GLY A 68 -9.65 13.42 -9.04
N TRP A 69 -9.18 13.89 -7.90
CA TRP A 69 -8.04 14.81 -7.83
C TRP A 69 -6.74 14.19 -8.37
N ALA A 70 -6.51 12.91 -8.11
CA ALA A 70 -5.33 12.19 -8.60
C ALA A 70 -5.43 11.96 -10.11
N SER A 71 -6.61 11.54 -10.61
CA SER A 71 -6.85 11.34 -12.04
C SER A 71 -6.70 12.63 -12.84
N ASP A 72 -7.24 13.76 -12.35
CA ASP A 72 -7.08 15.09 -12.97
C ASP A 72 -5.61 15.54 -13.09
N ARG A 73 -4.74 14.96 -12.30
CA ARG A 73 -3.28 15.23 -12.27
C ARG A 73 -2.45 14.19 -13.00
N GLY A 74 -3.08 13.17 -13.57
CA GLY A 74 -2.40 12.12 -14.33
C GLY A 74 -1.73 11.05 -13.47
N PHE A 75 -2.04 10.94 -12.18
CA PHE A 75 -1.54 9.82 -11.37
C PHE A 75 -2.10 8.49 -11.85
N TYR A 76 -1.26 7.48 -11.91
CA TYR A 76 -1.71 6.09 -11.94
C TYR A 76 -2.17 5.69 -10.52
N ILE A 77 -3.33 5.05 -10.42
CA ILE A 77 -3.93 4.73 -9.13
C ILE A 77 -4.05 3.22 -8.98
N ILE A 78 -3.52 2.72 -7.87
CA ILE A 78 -3.67 1.34 -7.41
C ILE A 78 -4.64 1.36 -6.24
N LEU A 79 -5.76 0.65 -6.33
CA LEU A 79 -6.64 0.39 -5.19
C LEU A 79 -6.35 -1.00 -4.64
N ASP A 80 -6.35 -1.13 -3.32
CA ASP A 80 -5.91 -2.35 -2.66
C ASP A 80 -6.89 -2.75 -1.55
N LEU A 81 -7.37 -4.00 -1.58
CA LEU A 81 -8.12 -4.59 -0.47
C LEU A 81 -7.15 -4.90 0.69
N HIS A 82 -6.85 -3.86 1.46
CA HIS A 82 -5.86 -3.88 2.53
C HIS A 82 -6.38 -4.49 3.83
N GLY A 83 -7.67 -4.28 4.12
CA GLY A 83 -8.37 -4.90 5.24
C GLY A 83 -9.46 -5.84 4.73
N ALA A 84 -9.21 -7.15 4.77
CA ALA A 84 -10.14 -8.16 4.30
C ALA A 84 -11.17 -8.59 5.37
N PRO A 85 -12.37 -9.10 4.97
CA PRO A 85 -13.35 -9.60 5.93
C PRO A 85 -12.76 -10.68 6.83
N GLY A 86 -12.95 -10.55 8.14
CA GLY A 86 -12.47 -11.51 9.13
C GLY A 86 -10.97 -11.42 9.45
N ALA A 87 -10.25 -10.44 8.94
CA ALA A 87 -8.80 -10.26 9.02
C ALA A 87 -7.98 -11.36 8.32
N GLN A 88 -7.06 -10.98 7.45
CA GLN A 88 -6.17 -11.88 6.73
C GLN A 88 -4.88 -12.21 7.48
N GLU A 89 -4.51 -11.41 8.49
CA GLU A 89 -3.34 -11.62 9.36
C GLU A 89 -3.73 -11.42 10.83
N PRO A 90 -3.20 -12.25 11.76
CA PRO A 90 -3.52 -12.11 13.17
C PRO A 90 -2.76 -10.96 13.83
N ASN A 91 -3.41 -10.26 14.75
CA ASN A 91 -2.81 -9.21 15.56
C ASN A 91 -2.17 -8.05 14.77
N GLN A 92 -2.62 -7.82 13.53
CA GLN A 92 -2.12 -6.75 12.68
C GLN A 92 -3.16 -5.62 12.53
N PRO A 93 -2.83 -4.39 12.94
CA PRO A 93 -3.76 -3.27 12.83
C PRO A 93 -4.10 -2.89 11.38
N PHE A 94 -3.25 -3.23 10.42
CA PHE A 94 -3.48 -2.93 9.00
C PHE A 94 -4.69 -3.67 8.43
N THR A 95 -5.12 -4.78 9.04
CA THR A 95 -6.35 -5.49 8.64
C THR A 95 -7.64 -4.73 9.02
N GLY A 96 -7.52 -3.58 9.69
CA GLY A 96 -8.65 -2.78 10.18
C GLY A 96 -9.27 -3.29 11.48
N GLN A 97 -8.86 -4.45 11.94
CA GLN A 97 -9.28 -5.03 13.23
C GLN A 97 -8.11 -5.79 13.86
N TYR A 98 -7.89 -5.60 15.14
CA TYR A 98 -6.83 -6.31 15.86
C TYR A 98 -7.36 -7.67 16.30
N ALA A 99 -7.44 -8.62 15.36
CA ALA A 99 -8.00 -9.94 15.60
C ALA A 99 -6.89 -10.94 16.00
N PRO A 100 -7.03 -11.67 17.11
CA PRO A 100 -6.06 -12.69 17.50
C PRO A 100 -6.14 -13.95 16.61
N THR A 101 -7.25 -14.13 15.93
CA THR A 101 -7.50 -15.28 15.03
C THR A 101 -8.01 -14.77 13.69
N VAL A 102 -7.45 -15.28 12.61
CA VAL A 102 -7.85 -14.93 11.25
C VAL A 102 -9.14 -15.63 10.85
N GLY A 103 -10.08 -14.90 10.30
CA GLY A 103 -11.34 -15.42 9.77
C GLY A 103 -11.46 -15.35 8.25
N PHE A 104 -10.52 -14.68 7.57
CA PHE A 104 -10.57 -14.47 6.13
C PHE A 104 -10.67 -15.76 5.33
N TYR A 105 -9.95 -16.82 5.73
CA TYR A 105 -9.80 -18.08 5.02
C TYR A 105 -11.03 -19.01 5.16
N SER A 106 -12.20 -18.48 4.90
CA SER A 106 -13.48 -19.19 4.90
C SER A 106 -14.29 -18.82 3.66
N ASP A 107 -15.17 -19.72 3.20
CA ASP A 107 -16.01 -19.46 2.05
C ASP A 107 -16.91 -18.23 2.25
N TYR A 108 -17.36 -17.98 3.47
CA TYR A 108 -18.16 -16.80 3.82
C TYR A 108 -17.39 -15.51 3.59
N ASN A 109 -16.20 -15.37 4.18
CA ASN A 109 -15.42 -14.14 4.07
C ASN A 109 -14.76 -13.99 2.68
N TYR A 110 -14.43 -15.10 2.02
CA TYR A 110 -14.06 -15.06 0.60
C TYR A 110 -15.19 -14.51 -0.26
N GLY A 111 -16.44 -14.92 0.00
CA GLY A 111 -17.61 -14.40 -0.70
C GLY A 111 -17.77 -12.89 -0.54
N ARG A 112 -17.64 -12.37 0.69
CA ARG A 112 -17.68 -10.93 1.00
C ARG A 112 -16.56 -10.14 0.29
N ALA A 113 -15.35 -10.66 0.29
CA ALA A 113 -14.22 -10.04 -0.41
C ALA A 113 -14.43 -10.00 -1.94
N ILE A 114 -14.96 -11.08 -2.53
CA ILE A 114 -15.28 -11.13 -3.96
C ILE A 114 -16.36 -10.12 -4.32
N GLU A 115 -17.43 -10.03 -3.51
CA GLU A 115 -18.50 -9.05 -3.72
C GLU A 115 -17.97 -7.61 -3.63
N TRP A 116 -17.05 -7.33 -2.70
CA TRP A 116 -16.38 -6.04 -2.62
C TRP A 116 -15.58 -5.73 -3.89
N LEU A 117 -14.83 -6.71 -4.41
CA LEU A 117 -14.02 -6.55 -5.62
C LEU A 117 -14.88 -6.34 -6.87
N GLU A 118 -16.00 -7.05 -7.00
CA GLU A 118 -16.98 -6.84 -8.06
C GLU A 118 -17.57 -5.40 -8.01
N TRP A 119 -18.01 -4.99 -6.83
CA TRP A 119 -18.55 -3.65 -6.59
C TRP A 119 -17.51 -2.55 -6.87
N MET A 120 -16.26 -2.72 -6.43
CA MET A 120 -15.20 -1.74 -6.70
C MET A 120 -14.86 -1.69 -8.20
N THR A 121 -14.84 -2.82 -8.89
CA THR A 121 -14.63 -2.90 -10.34
C THR A 121 -15.71 -2.13 -11.08
N ASP A 122 -16.98 -2.27 -10.69
CA ASP A 122 -18.08 -1.50 -11.27
C ASP A 122 -17.88 0.01 -11.08
N ILE A 123 -17.55 0.44 -9.86
CA ILE A 123 -17.26 1.85 -9.55
C ILE A 123 -16.14 2.39 -10.43
N ILE A 124 -15.03 1.66 -10.54
CA ILE A 124 -13.86 2.08 -11.32
C ILE A 124 -14.24 2.33 -12.79
N HIS A 125 -15.03 1.46 -13.38
CA HIS A 125 -15.38 1.58 -14.80
C HIS A 125 -16.60 2.47 -15.09
N THR A 126 -17.40 2.81 -14.08
CA THR A 126 -18.64 3.60 -14.29
C THR A 126 -18.54 5.04 -13.81
N LYS A 127 -17.61 5.35 -12.87
CA LYS A 127 -17.45 6.71 -12.35
C LYS A 127 -16.22 7.39 -12.94
N LYS A 128 -16.40 8.59 -13.48
CA LYS A 128 -15.34 9.37 -14.14
C LYS A 128 -14.14 9.70 -13.23
N GLU A 129 -14.37 9.82 -11.93
CA GLU A 129 -13.34 10.14 -10.95
C GLU A 129 -12.25 9.06 -10.87
N TYR A 130 -12.58 7.83 -11.29
CA TYR A 130 -11.71 6.66 -11.21
C TYR A 130 -10.98 6.33 -12.52
N HIS A 131 -11.01 7.22 -13.52
CA HIS A 131 -10.54 6.88 -14.88
C HIS A 131 -9.04 6.54 -14.98
N ASN A 132 -8.23 6.91 -13.99
CA ASN A 132 -6.81 6.54 -13.91
C ASN A 132 -6.53 5.40 -12.92
N VAL A 133 -7.57 4.75 -12.40
CA VAL A 133 -7.37 3.51 -11.66
C VAL A 133 -7.07 2.39 -12.65
N GLY A 134 -5.85 1.91 -12.65
CA GLY A 134 -5.39 0.86 -13.57
C GLY A 134 -5.14 -0.49 -12.90
N MET A 135 -5.15 -0.56 -11.57
CA MET A 135 -4.80 -1.77 -10.84
C MET A 135 -5.67 -1.96 -9.60
N LEU A 136 -6.09 -3.20 -9.34
CA LEU A 136 -6.90 -3.57 -8.19
C LEU A 136 -6.27 -4.77 -7.47
N GLY A 137 -5.87 -4.56 -6.20
CA GLY A 137 -5.28 -5.58 -5.33
C GLY A 137 -6.34 -6.49 -4.71
N LEU A 138 -6.14 -7.80 -4.81
CA LEU A 138 -7.10 -8.80 -4.34
C LEU A 138 -7.12 -8.95 -2.82
N VAL A 139 -5.96 -8.85 -2.17
CA VAL A 139 -5.78 -8.83 -0.71
C VAL A 139 -4.34 -8.48 -0.38
N ASN A 140 -4.17 -7.56 0.57
CA ASN A 140 -2.87 -7.16 1.10
C ASN A 140 -2.33 -8.19 2.10
N GLU A 141 -1.04 -8.51 2.00
CA GLU A 141 -0.28 -9.30 2.98
C GLU A 141 -1.10 -10.42 3.65
N PRO A 142 -1.62 -11.38 2.87
CA PRO A 142 -2.27 -12.54 3.46
C PRO A 142 -1.24 -13.45 4.14
N LEU A 143 -1.71 -14.36 5.00
CA LEU A 143 -0.83 -15.39 5.57
C LEU A 143 0.04 -16.04 4.49
N ASN A 144 1.32 -16.19 4.78
CA ASN A 144 2.31 -16.76 3.86
C ASN A 144 2.77 -18.17 4.30
N TRP A 145 2.07 -18.81 5.20
CA TRP A 145 2.38 -20.13 5.77
C TRP A 145 1.11 -20.98 5.94
N ASP A 146 1.33 -22.32 6.09
CA ASP A 146 0.30 -23.31 6.42
C ASP A 146 -0.77 -23.52 5.32
N LYS A 147 -1.84 -24.17 5.73
CA LYS A 147 -2.99 -24.57 4.87
C LYS A 147 -3.74 -23.36 4.30
N ALA A 148 -3.67 -22.21 4.96
CA ALA A 148 -4.24 -20.95 4.49
C ALA A 148 -3.72 -20.55 3.10
N VAL A 149 -2.44 -20.78 2.84
CA VAL A 149 -1.80 -20.53 1.53
C VAL A 149 -2.43 -21.37 0.41
N ASP A 150 -2.67 -22.64 0.67
CA ASP A 150 -3.33 -23.52 -0.29
C ASP A 150 -4.77 -23.07 -0.58
N SER A 151 -5.50 -22.68 0.46
CA SER A 151 -6.86 -22.12 0.33
C SER A 151 -6.85 -20.84 -0.49
N LEU A 152 -5.87 -19.96 -0.27
CA LEU A 152 -5.73 -18.72 -1.01
C LEU A 152 -5.54 -18.98 -2.51
N ARG A 153 -4.56 -19.79 -2.88
CA ARG A 153 -4.24 -20.11 -4.28
C ARG A 153 -5.32 -20.93 -4.98
N LYS A 154 -5.82 -22.00 -4.34
CA LYS A 154 -6.75 -22.95 -4.95
C LYS A 154 -8.19 -22.47 -4.94
N THR A 155 -8.59 -21.75 -3.90
CA THR A 155 -9.99 -21.39 -3.64
C THR A 155 -10.27 -19.92 -3.82
N TYR A 156 -9.44 -19.03 -3.28
CA TYR A 156 -9.70 -17.58 -3.32
C TYR A 156 -9.31 -16.98 -4.68
N TYR A 157 -8.04 -16.92 -5.04
CA TYR A 157 -7.58 -16.14 -6.21
C TYR A 157 -8.31 -16.43 -7.53
N PRO A 158 -8.67 -17.68 -7.88
CA PRO A 158 -9.40 -17.92 -9.13
C PRO A 158 -10.79 -17.28 -9.20
N LYS A 159 -11.46 -17.12 -8.05
CA LYS A 159 -12.82 -16.60 -7.98
C LYS A 159 -12.87 -15.08 -8.25
N PRO A 160 -12.14 -14.20 -7.51
CA PRO A 160 -12.17 -12.77 -7.77
C PRO A 160 -11.58 -12.42 -9.14
N CYS A 161 -10.55 -13.12 -9.63
CA CYS A 161 -10.06 -12.90 -11.00
C CYS A 161 -11.19 -13.09 -12.03
N SER A 162 -11.94 -14.18 -11.91
CA SER A 162 -13.08 -14.44 -12.80
C SER A 162 -14.22 -13.44 -12.59
N ALA A 163 -14.48 -13.01 -11.36
CA ALA A 163 -15.53 -12.07 -11.01
C ALA A 163 -15.26 -10.67 -11.59
N ILE A 164 -14.06 -10.15 -11.42
CA ILE A 164 -13.61 -8.88 -12.00
C ILE A 164 -13.78 -8.91 -13.52
N ARG A 165 -13.28 -9.95 -14.20
CA ARG A 165 -13.42 -10.09 -15.66
C ARG A 165 -14.87 -10.14 -16.10
N LYS A 166 -15.75 -10.80 -15.36
CA LYS A 166 -17.19 -10.83 -15.64
C LYS A 166 -17.85 -9.45 -15.53
N VAL A 167 -17.49 -8.64 -14.55
CA VAL A 167 -17.96 -7.25 -14.45
C VAL A 167 -17.48 -6.45 -15.65
N GLU A 168 -16.21 -6.53 -16.00
CA GLU A 168 -15.66 -5.84 -17.18
C GLU A 168 -16.33 -6.26 -18.48
N ASP A 169 -16.58 -7.55 -18.67
CA ASP A 169 -17.28 -8.09 -19.86
C ASP A 169 -18.72 -7.56 -19.95
N ASN A 170 -19.44 -7.53 -18.82
CA ASN A 170 -20.80 -6.97 -18.77
C ASN A 170 -20.83 -5.48 -19.09
N LEU A 171 -19.84 -4.73 -18.65
CA LEU A 171 -19.67 -3.30 -18.94
C LEU A 171 -19.06 -3.03 -20.33
N LYS A 172 -18.67 -4.09 -21.08
CA LYS A 172 -18.02 -4.01 -22.39
C LYS A 172 -16.70 -3.23 -22.35
N VAL A 173 -15.95 -3.37 -21.28
CA VAL A 173 -14.63 -2.77 -21.15
C VAL A 173 -13.69 -3.34 -22.21
N THR A 174 -13.06 -2.46 -22.97
CA THR A 174 -12.10 -2.87 -24.00
C THR A 174 -10.82 -3.44 -23.35
N SER A 175 -10.11 -4.31 -24.08
CA SER A 175 -8.90 -4.97 -23.55
C SER A 175 -7.87 -3.98 -22.97
N ASN A 176 -7.68 -2.83 -23.64
CA ASN A 176 -6.70 -1.82 -23.21
C ASN A 176 -7.09 -1.06 -21.94
N ASN A 177 -8.35 -1.18 -21.52
CA ASN A 177 -8.88 -0.49 -20.34
C ASN A 177 -9.18 -1.47 -19.19
N ARG A 178 -8.87 -2.76 -19.35
CA ARG A 178 -9.03 -3.75 -18.29
C ARG A 178 -8.06 -3.49 -17.15
N LEU A 179 -8.53 -3.72 -15.93
CA LEU A 179 -7.72 -3.59 -14.74
C LEU A 179 -6.60 -4.64 -14.71
N HIS A 180 -5.43 -4.25 -14.29
CA HIS A 180 -4.44 -5.20 -13.82
C HIS A 180 -4.88 -5.75 -12.46
N ILE A 181 -4.95 -7.07 -12.37
CA ILE A 181 -5.26 -7.76 -11.12
C ILE A 181 -3.96 -7.95 -10.36
N HIS A 182 -3.92 -7.42 -9.15
CA HIS A 182 -2.72 -7.32 -8.33
C HIS A 182 -2.75 -8.30 -7.17
N MET A 183 -1.70 -9.09 -7.01
CA MET A 183 -1.57 -10.14 -5.99
C MET A 183 -0.17 -10.12 -5.41
N MET A 184 -0.02 -10.50 -4.15
CA MET A 184 1.30 -10.73 -3.57
C MET A 184 2.07 -11.74 -4.42
N GLY A 185 3.32 -11.44 -4.75
CA GLY A 185 4.21 -12.30 -5.53
C GLY A 185 4.67 -13.54 -4.74
N SER A 186 5.33 -14.49 -5.42
CA SER A 186 5.85 -15.70 -4.78
C SER A 186 6.90 -15.41 -3.70
N LEU A 187 7.58 -14.28 -3.78
CA LEU A 187 8.55 -13.83 -2.77
C LEU A 187 7.91 -13.51 -1.41
N TRP A 188 6.61 -13.24 -1.39
CA TRP A 188 5.87 -13.10 -0.13
C TRP A 188 5.83 -14.41 0.67
N GLY A 189 6.00 -15.57 0.01
CA GLY A 189 6.01 -16.89 0.65
C GLY A 189 4.71 -17.68 0.47
N SER A 190 3.67 -17.11 -0.14
CA SER A 190 2.39 -17.78 -0.41
C SER A 190 2.41 -18.74 -1.62
N GLY A 191 3.57 -19.02 -2.18
CA GLY A 191 3.73 -19.80 -3.40
C GLY A 191 3.34 -19.00 -4.66
N LYS A 192 3.25 -19.69 -5.81
CA LYS A 192 2.94 -19.00 -7.08
C LYS A 192 1.44 -18.63 -7.14
N PRO A 193 1.09 -17.34 -7.12
CA PRO A 193 -0.31 -16.90 -7.01
C PRO A 193 -1.14 -17.24 -8.25
N THR A 194 -0.52 -17.35 -9.42
CA THR A 194 -1.19 -17.65 -10.69
C THR A 194 -1.37 -19.14 -10.98
N GLU A 195 -0.90 -20.05 -10.10
CA GLU A 195 -0.86 -21.50 -10.34
C GLU A 195 -2.22 -22.10 -10.75
N PHE A 196 -3.31 -21.59 -10.19
CA PHE A 196 -4.66 -22.12 -10.43
C PHE A 196 -5.55 -21.15 -11.23
N LEU A 197 -5.00 -20.08 -11.77
CA LEU A 197 -5.75 -19.15 -12.62
C LEU A 197 -5.94 -19.72 -14.00
N ARG A 198 -7.13 -19.55 -14.58
CA ARG A 198 -7.42 -19.90 -15.97
C ARG A 198 -6.88 -18.89 -16.97
N ASP A 199 -6.87 -17.63 -16.58
CA ASP A 199 -6.38 -16.52 -17.36
C ASP A 199 -5.44 -15.70 -16.49
N THR A 200 -4.23 -15.51 -16.97
CA THR A 200 -3.18 -14.71 -16.32
C THR A 200 -2.93 -13.40 -17.06
N SER A 201 -3.75 -13.10 -18.07
CA SER A 201 -3.68 -11.81 -18.77
C SER A 201 -3.97 -10.66 -17.79
N PHE A 202 -3.22 -9.60 -17.90
CA PHE A 202 -3.36 -8.43 -17.03
C PHE A 202 -3.24 -8.76 -15.52
N THR A 203 -2.42 -9.75 -15.15
CA THR A 203 -1.99 -9.94 -13.78
C THR A 203 -0.70 -9.17 -13.52
N ALA A 204 -0.58 -8.60 -12.33
CA ALA A 204 0.63 -7.99 -11.83
C ALA A 204 0.88 -8.44 -10.39
N PHE A 205 2.12 -8.36 -9.93
CA PHE A 205 2.52 -8.87 -8.63
C PHE A 205 2.93 -7.74 -7.71
N ASP A 206 2.50 -7.84 -6.45
CA ASP A 206 2.92 -6.98 -5.36
C ASP A 206 4.14 -7.58 -4.66
N ASP A 207 5.12 -6.75 -4.42
CA ASP A 207 6.27 -7.10 -3.61
C ASP A 207 6.43 -6.07 -2.50
N HIS A 208 6.57 -6.54 -1.27
CA HIS A 208 6.79 -5.70 -0.11
C HIS A 208 8.23 -5.86 0.36
N ARG A 209 8.96 -4.75 0.40
CA ARG A 209 10.40 -4.78 0.57
C ARG A 209 10.85 -4.02 1.81
N TYR A 210 10.97 -4.74 2.90
CA TYR A 210 11.42 -4.19 4.17
C TYR A 210 12.65 -4.94 4.71
N LEU A 211 13.82 -4.33 4.63
CA LEU A 211 15.04 -4.90 5.26
C LEU A 211 14.93 -4.95 6.79
N LYS A 212 14.04 -4.15 7.37
CA LYS A 212 13.72 -4.18 8.80
C LYS A 212 13.44 -5.59 9.35
N TRP A 213 12.79 -6.41 8.56
CA TRP A 213 12.37 -7.76 8.94
C TRP A 213 13.13 -8.88 8.23
N ASP A 214 14.09 -8.53 7.37
CA ASP A 214 14.93 -9.53 6.70
C ASP A 214 16.11 -9.93 7.61
N THR A 215 15.88 -10.94 8.44
CA THR A 215 16.91 -11.45 9.38
C THR A 215 18.10 -12.11 8.70
N SER A 216 18.06 -12.34 7.39
CA SER A 216 19.18 -12.88 6.62
C SER A 216 20.22 -11.80 6.28
N VAL A 217 19.88 -10.52 6.44
CA VAL A 217 20.76 -9.38 6.18
C VAL A 217 21.22 -8.79 7.51
N GLU A 218 22.53 -8.72 7.70
CA GLU A 218 23.09 -8.04 8.87
C GLU A 218 22.64 -6.59 8.94
N ALA A 219 22.25 -6.12 10.13
CA ALA A 219 21.89 -4.73 10.36
C ALA A 219 23.14 -3.84 10.36
N SER A 220 23.71 -3.60 9.17
CA SER A 220 24.82 -2.68 8.95
C SER A 220 24.58 -1.84 7.69
N HIS A 221 25.14 -0.64 7.64
CA HIS A 221 25.01 0.26 6.49
C HIS A 221 25.47 -0.38 5.18
N ASP A 222 26.62 -1.02 5.21
CA ASP A 222 27.22 -1.65 4.02
C ASP A 222 26.40 -2.85 3.54
N ALA A 223 25.89 -3.68 4.47
CA ALA A 223 25.06 -4.82 4.13
C ALA A 223 23.73 -4.37 3.50
N TYR A 224 23.12 -3.30 4.00
CA TYR A 224 21.87 -2.76 3.48
C TYR A 224 22.04 -2.17 2.08
N ILE A 225 23.08 -1.40 1.84
CA ILE A 225 23.43 -0.88 0.50
C ILE A 225 23.68 -2.06 -0.45
N LYS A 226 24.59 -2.98 -0.08
CA LYS A 226 24.94 -4.14 -0.90
C LYS A 226 23.72 -5.00 -1.25
N LYS A 227 22.85 -5.26 -0.26
CA LYS A 227 21.64 -6.04 -0.49
C LYS A 227 20.68 -5.34 -1.45
N SER A 228 20.48 -4.02 -1.28
CA SER A 228 19.61 -3.24 -2.17
C SER A 228 20.12 -3.23 -3.61
N CYS A 229 21.44 -3.07 -3.81
CA CYS A 229 22.05 -3.09 -5.16
C CYS A 229 22.00 -4.46 -5.85
N SER A 230 21.94 -5.55 -5.10
CA SER A 230 21.96 -6.92 -5.66
C SER A 230 20.60 -7.58 -5.76
N ASP A 231 19.52 -6.84 -5.47
CA ASP A 231 18.21 -7.40 -5.26
C ASP A 231 17.39 -7.43 -6.57
N ASP A 232 17.49 -8.53 -7.27
CA ASP A 232 16.62 -8.83 -8.42
C ASP A 232 15.28 -9.38 -7.90
N ARG A 233 14.20 -8.61 -8.10
CA ARG A 233 12.83 -8.92 -7.64
C ARG A 233 11.92 -9.41 -8.77
N ASN A 234 12.45 -9.72 -9.92
CA ASN A 234 11.65 -10.10 -11.10
C ASN A 234 11.45 -11.62 -11.17
N THR A 235 10.57 -12.17 -10.36
CA THR A 235 10.38 -13.63 -10.27
C THR A 235 9.09 -14.17 -10.88
N ASP A 236 7.96 -13.45 -10.81
CA ASP A 236 6.65 -13.96 -11.23
C ASP A 236 6.13 -13.38 -12.56
N GLY A 237 6.68 -12.25 -12.97
CA GLY A 237 6.24 -11.47 -14.13
C GLY A 237 6.17 -9.98 -13.79
N PRO A 238 5.26 -9.21 -14.37
CA PRO A 238 5.17 -7.77 -14.10
C PRO A 238 4.97 -7.51 -12.61
N THR A 239 5.97 -6.93 -11.96
CA THR A 239 6.00 -6.70 -10.50
C THR A 239 6.12 -5.23 -10.19
N ILE A 240 5.39 -4.77 -9.18
CA ILE A 240 5.55 -3.46 -8.54
C ILE A 240 6.08 -3.71 -7.11
N VAL A 241 7.01 -2.89 -6.64
CA VAL A 241 7.33 -2.83 -5.21
C VAL A 241 6.28 -1.93 -4.54
N GLY A 242 5.17 -2.54 -4.11
CA GLY A 242 3.99 -1.83 -3.60
C GLY A 242 4.16 -1.25 -2.22
N GLU A 243 5.13 -1.77 -1.45
CA GLU A 243 5.51 -1.21 -0.16
C GLU A 243 7.00 -1.36 0.12
N TRP A 244 7.62 -0.28 0.56
CA TRP A 244 8.99 -0.26 1.09
C TRP A 244 9.24 1.02 1.89
N SER A 245 10.28 1.03 2.71
CA SER A 245 10.62 2.19 3.53
C SER A 245 12.12 2.22 3.87
N LEU A 246 12.51 3.21 4.68
CA LEU A 246 13.84 3.31 5.27
C LEU A 246 13.87 2.83 6.73
N ALA A 247 12.91 2.01 7.11
CA ALA A 247 12.82 1.48 8.47
C ALA A 247 13.88 0.40 8.72
N VAL A 248 14.39 0.39 9.95
CA VAL A 248 15.44 -0.51 10.43
C VAL A 248 14.93 -1.34 11.61
N PRO A 249 15.59 -2.46 11.97
CA PRO A 249 15.16 -3.31 13.09
C PRO A 249 15.03 -2.55 14.42
N ASP A 250 14.07 -2.95 15.24
CA ASP A 250 13.70 -2.25 16.47
C ASP A 250 14.83 -2.18 17.52
N ASP A 251 15.69 -3.17 17.52
CA ASP A 251 16.85 -3.27 18.42
C ASP A 251 17.99 -2.29 18.10
N VAL A 252 18.09 -1.86 16.83
CA VAL A 252 19.11 -0.90 16.38
C VAL A 252 18.57 0.49 16.11
N GLU A 253 17.25 0.65 15.89
CA GLU A 253 16.65 1.89 15.40
C GLU A 253 16.91 3.13 16.26
N LYS A 254 17.20 2.94 17.56
CA LYS A 254 17.45 4.01 18.56
C LYS A 254 18.91 4.25 18.82
N THR A 255 19.81 3.54 18.15
CA THR A 255 21.26 3.72 18.28
C THR A 255 21.75 4.90 17.45
N ASP A 256 22.91 5.46 17.79
CA ASP A 256 23.51 6.58 17.05
C ASP A 256 23.87 6.20 15.62
N ALA A 257 24.23 4.96 15.38
CA ALA A 257 24.53 4.43 14.05
C ALA A 257 23.34 4.46 13.09
N TRP A 258 22.10 4.44 13.62
CA TRP A 258 20.86 4.44 12.84
C TRP A 258 20.00 5.68 13.07
N ASN A 259 20.57 6.69 13.72
CA ASN A 259 19.83 7.92 14.02
C ASN A 259 19.50 8.69 12.73
N PRO A 260 18.21 8.86 12.38
CA PRO A 260 17.83 9.50 11.12
C PRO A 260 18.28 10.96 11.01
N GLN A 261 18.56 11.65 12.11
CA GLN A 261 19.01 13.04 12.06
C GLN A 261 20.51 13.19 11.79
N THR A 262 21.33 12.23 12.19
CA THR A 262 22.79 12.26 12.04
C THR A 262 23.29 11.41 10.87
N GLN A 263 22.53 10.40 10.42
CA GLN A 263 22.92 9.44 9.38
C GLN A 263 22.28 9.74 8.02
N LYS A 264 22.00 11.00 7.71
CA LYS A 264 21.30 11.41 6.48
C LYS A 264 22.00 10.93 5.20
N GLU A 265 23.32 10.99 5.17
CA GLU A 265 24.11 10.54 4.01
C GLU A 265 23.89 9.05 3.72
N PHE A 266 23.89 8.21 4.77
CA PHE A 266 23.59 6.80 4.63
C PHE A 266 22.15 6.60 4.09
N TYR A 267 21.16 7.24 4.70
CA TYR A 267 19.77 7.09 4.26
C TYR A 267 19.55 7.58 2.83
N THR A 268 20.24 8.63 2.39
CA THR A 268 20.20 9.08 0.99
C THR A 268 20.75 8.01 0.05
N LYS A 269 21.91 7.43 0.38
CA LYS A 269 22.51 6.35 -0.41
C LYS A 269 21.62 5.10 -0.44
N TRP A 270 21.05 4.73 0.68
CA TRP A 270 20.19 3.56 0.78
C TRP A 270 18.84 3.76 0.05
N PHE A 271 18.26 4.94 0.12
CA PHE A 271 17.11 5.31 -0.71
C PHE A 271 17.45 5.18 -2.19
N SER A 272 18.58 5.78 -2.62
CA SER A 272 19.06 5.72 -4.00
C SER A 272 19.26 4.29 -4.50
N ALA A 273 19.95 3.44 -3.72
CA ALA A 273 20.18 2.04 -4.09
C ALA A 273 18.85 1.28 -4.30
N GLN A 274 17.86 1.49 -3.43
CA GLN A 274 16.55 0.85 -3.56
C GLN A 274 15.81 1.37 -4.80
N VAL A 275 15.74 2.68 -5.02
CA VAL A 275 15.05 3.27 -6.18
C VAL A 275 15.66 2.77 -7.49
N HIS A 276 16.99 2.80 -7.63
CA HIS A 276 17.64 2.29 -8.84
C HIS A 276 17.33 0.82 -9.09
N ALA A 277 17.42 -0.03 -8.06
CA ALA A 277 17.12 -1.45 -8.22
C ALA A 277 15.67 -1.71 -8.62
N TYR A 278 14.73 -0.96 -8.04
CA TYR A 278 13.30 -1.13 -8.36
C TYR A 278 12.94 -0.61 -9.75
N GLU A 279 13.48 0.53 -10.16
CA GLU A 279 13.23 1.10 -11.49
C GLU A 279 13.87 0.29 -12.62
N GLU A 280 15.02 -0.37 -12.35
CA GLU A 280 15.67 -1.23 -13.32
C GLU A 280 14.96 -2.59 -13.47
N ASN A 281 14.45 -3.16 -12.37
CA ASN A 281 14.01 -4.56 -12.34
C ASN A 281 12.49 -4.74 -12.24
N THR A 282 11.72 -3.68 -12.02
CA THR A 282 10.26 -3.75 -11.81
C THR A 282 9.49 -2.71 -12.62
N LEU A 283 8.17 -2.71 -12.52
CA LEU A 283 7.31 -1.69 -13.12
C LEU A 283 7.38 -0.35 -12.40
N GLY A 284 7.99 -0.30 -11.23
CA GLY A 284 8.08 0.86 -10.37
C GLY A 284 7.86 0.53 -8.89
N TRP A 285 7.72 1.55 -8.10
CA TRP A 285 7.68 1.42 -6.65
C TRP A 285 6.71 2.41 -6.00
N VAL A 286 6.24 2.06 -4.79
CA VAL A 286 5.42 2.91 -3.92
C VAL A 286 6.01 2.90 -2.51
N PHE A 287 6.45 4.07 -2.04
CA PHE A 287 7.03 4.22 -0.71
C PHE A 287 5.94 4.15 0.38
N TRP A 288 6.16 3.39 1.42
CA TRP A 288 5.29 3.33 2.58
C TRP A 288 5.81 4.23 3.71
N THR A 289 5.25 5.42 3.85
CA THR A 289 4.05 5.99 3.24
C THR A 289 4.26 7.47 2.91
N TRP A 290 3.30 8.13 2.24
CA TRP A 290 3.42 9.55 1.92
C TRP A 290 3.65 10.41 3.16
N LYS A 291 2.85 10.19 4.21
CA LYS A 291 3.03 10.87 5.50
C LYS A 291 2.56 10.03 6.67
N ALA A 292 3.32 10.06 7.76
CA ALA A 292 3.03 9.40 9.02
C ALA A 292 3.30 10.36 10.18
N SER A 293 2.59 10.15 11.31
CA SER A 293 2.74 11.01 12.51
C SER A 293 3.79 10.45 13.47
N LEU A 294 5.05 10.39 13.03
CA LEU A 294 6.15 9.74 13.75
C LEU A 294 7.19 10.72 14.33
N GLY A 295 6.82 11.97 14.51
CA GLY A 295 7.75 12.99 15.02
C GLY A 295 8.87 13.29 14.02
N ASN A 296 10.13 13.18 14.45
CA ASN A 296 11.30 13.44 13.63
C ASN A 296 11.82 12.21 12.88
N ASP A 297 11.09 11.08 12.91
CA ASP A 297 11.47 9.86 12.22
C ASP A 297 10.86 9.82 10.82
N TYR A 298 11.68 10.05 9.81
CA TYR A 298 11.26 10.05 8.41
C TYR A 298 11.32 8.67 7.74
N ARG A 299 11.76 7.63 8.44
CA ARG A 299 11.99 6.31 7.84
C ARG A 299 10.71 5.66 7.28
N TRP A 300 9.55 6.09 7.81
CA TRP A 300 8.22 5.68 7.36
C TRP A 300 7.43 6.80 6.69
N SER A 301 8.05 7.93 6.36
CA SER A 301 7.31 9.10 5.87
C SER A 301 8.08 9.80 4.77
N TYR A 302 7.53 9.76 3.55
CA TYR A 302 8.13 10.46 2.41
C TYR A 302 8.08 11.97 2.59
N ARG A 303 6.92 12.50 2.98
CA ARG A 303 6.69 13.92 3.22
C ARG A 303 6.83 14.34 4.68
N GLY A 304 6.25 13.60 5.60
CA GLY A 304 6.16 13.83 7.06
C GLY A 304 5.88 15.27 7.50
N GLU A 305 4.64 15.71 7.57
CA GLU A 305 4.29 16.86 8.38
C GLU A 305 2.86 16.76 8.94
N LEU A 306 2.72 17.07 10.25
CA LEU A 306 1.48 17.58 10.81
C LEU A 306 1.72 18.95 11.41
N ARG A 307 1.21 19.99 10.77
CA ARG A 307 0.98 21.25 11.45
C ARG A 307 -0.19 21.09 12.41
N PHE A 308 0.08 20.84 13.67
CA PHE A 308 -0.93 21.07 14.70
C PHE A 308 -1.17 22.58 14.81
N PRO A 309 -2.44 23.05 14.87
CA PRO A 309 -2.70 24.46 15.09
C PRO A 309 -2.03 24.90 16.39
N LYS A 310 -1.35 26.01 16.36
CA LYS A 310 -0.61 26.65 17.45
C LYS A 310 -1.42 26.64 18.74
N ARG A 311 -1.09 25.78 19.66
CA ARG A 311 -1.54 25.87 21.06
C ARG A 311 -0.53 25.38 22.07
N THR A 312 0.76 25.30 21.73
CA THR A 312 1.85 25.23 22.74
C THR A 312 3.12 25.83 22.13
N THR A 313 3.89 26.53 22.93
CA THR A 313 5.14 27.25 22.64
C THR A 313 6.33 26.32 22.33
N ARG A 314 6.11 25.12 21.82
CA ARG A 314 7.13 24.22 21.28
C ARG A 314 6.74 23.88 19.84
N SER A 315 7.36 24.58 18.91
CA SER A 315 7.35 24.23 17.49
C SER A 315 8.12 22.92 17.32
N LEU A 316 7.41 21.80 17.34
CA LEU A 316 7.97 20.52 16.88
C LEU A 316 8.02 20.59 15.35
N ILE A 317 9.18 20.90 14.81
CA ILE A 317 9.45 20.78 13.38
C ILE A 317 9.59 19.28 13.10
N VAL A 318 8.55 18.70 12.53
CA VAL A 318 8.61 17.32 12.02
C VAL A 318 9.40 17.38 10.72
N VAL A 319 10.55 16.71 10.68
CA VAL A 319 11.44 16.65 9.51
C VAL A 319 11.21 15.31 8.84
N ASP A 320 10.74 15.33 7.62
CA ASP A 320 10.56 14.16 6.75
C ASP A 320 11.77 13.90 5.85
N ALA A 321 11.76 12.76 5.14
CA ALA A 321 12.88 12.36 4.29
C ALA A 321 13.17 13.39 3.18
N ALA A 322 12.15 13.88 2.48
CA ALA A 322 12.33 14.86 1.42
C ALA A 322 12.76 16.23 1.98
N ARG A 323 12.13 16.72 3.05
CA ARG A 323 12.48 17.96 3.71
C ARG A 323 13.78 17.88 4.49
N ALA A 324 14.13 16.69 4.99
CA ALA A 324 15.43 16.43 5.60
C ALA A 324 16.57 16.46 4.57
N GLY A 325 16.23 16.46 3.27
CA GLY A 325 17.20 16.39 2.18
C GLY A 325 17.76 14.98 1.97
N VAL A 326 17.09 13.96 2.50
CA VAL A 326 17.44 12.53 2.27
C VAL A 326 16.94 12.08 0.91
N ILE A 327 15.75 12.55 0.52
CA ILE A 327 15.18 12.32 -0.81
C ILE A 327 15.27 13.65 -1.58
N PRO A 328 15.95 13.70 -2.73
CA PRO A 328 16.00 14.92 -3.55
C PRO A 328 14.65 15.19 -4.21
N LYS A 329 14.40 16.44 -4.58
CA LYS A 329 13.20 16.80 -5.37
C LYS A 329 13.22 16.24 -6.77
N ASP A 330 14.40 16.11 -7.32
CA ASP A 330 14.66 15.54 -8.64
C ASP A 330 15.29 14.16 -8.43
N LEU A 331 14.52 13.11 -8.72
CA LEU A 331 14.97 11.72 -8.56
C LEU A 331 16.11 11.38 -9.53
N ASP A 332 16.20 12.08 -10.68
CA ASP A 332 17.32 11.93 -11.63
C ASP A 332 18.64 12.42 -11.02
N SER A 333 18.59 13.20 -9.94
CA SER A 333 19.76 13.66 -9.20
C SER A 333 20.25 12.71 -8.11
N LEU A 334 19.63 11.54 -7.97
CA LEU A 334 20.05 10.52 -7.00
C LEU A 334 21.49 10.08 -7.26
N PRO A 335 22.33 9.92 -6.21
CA PRO A 335 23.68 9.44 -6.38
C PRO A 335 23.70 8.02 -6.95
N SER A 336 24.58 7.74 -7.91
CA SER A 336 24.89 6.37 -8.32
C SER A 336 25.62 5.68 -7.18
N VAL A 337 25.00 4.67 -6.60
CA VAL A 337 25.51 3.93 -5.43
C VAL A 337 25.87 2.51 -5.80
N CYS A 338 25.12 1.92 -6.72
CA CYS A 338 25.32 0.60 -7.27
C CYS A 338 26.18 0.65 -8.54
#